data_35a20dca193618c6421f21ec27bd09d1
#
_entry.id   35a20dca193618c6421f21ec27bd09d1
#
_cell.length_a   1.000
_cell.length_b   1.000
_cell.length_c   1.000
_cell.angle_alpha   90.00
_cell.angle_beta   90.00
_cell.angle_gamma   90.00
#
_symmetry.space_group_name_H-M   'P 1'
#
loop_
_entity.id
_entity.type
_entity.pdbx_description
1 polymer ?
#
loop_
_entity_poly.entity_id
_entity_poly.type
_entity_poly.pdbx_seq_one_letter_code
_entity_poly.pdbx_strand_id
1 'polypeptide(L)'
;VMLRKWEDLPQEMRTEEVRPYYDLLRRKQGSLLCKRLFDILASLVLLVLLSPVFLVLAIAIKLDSHGPVFYRQVRVTQYGREFRIFKFRTMVQNADRIGSQVTVSGDSRITRVGKVIRSCRLDEIGQLLNVLGGSMSFVGTRPEVPKYVARYTPEMMATLLLPAGVTSEASIRYKDEAELLDKAEDVDETYVQQVLPGKMAYNLASIRHFGLGQELLTMLRTVKAVL
;
A
#
# COMPACT_ATOMS: atom_id res chain seq x y z
N VAL A 1 9.71 8.11 11.63
CA VAL A 1 8.94 9.21 11.01
C VAL A 1 8.45 10.11 12.13
N MET A 2 8.94 11.34 12.20
CA MET A 2 8.36 12.35 13.10
C MET A 2 7.20 13.04 12.39
N LEU A 3 6.10 13.27 13.09
CA LEU A 3 5.00 14.06 12.56
C LEU A 3 5.46 15.50 12.35
N ARG A 4 5.02 16.10 11.24
CA ARG A 4 5.12 17.55 11.03
C ARG A 4 4.33 18.30 12.10
N LYS A 5 4.66 19.57 12.32
CA LYS A 5 3.80 20.43 13.13
C LYS A 5 2.43 20.56 12.45
N TRP A 6 1.39 20.83 13.24
CA TRP A 6 0.03 20.97 12.69
C TRP A 6 -0.06 22.04 11.60
N GLU A 7 0.63 23.14 11.82
CA GLU A 7 0.65 24.29 10.92
C GLU A 7 1.36 23.99 9.59
N ASP A 8 2.26 22.95 9.58
CA ASP A 8 3.02 22.55 8.40
C ASP A 8 2.33 21.42 7.60
N LEU A 9 1.15 20.97 8.04
CA LEU A 9 0.35 20.01 7.29
C LEU A 9 -0.30 20.68 6.07
N PRO A 10 -0.55 19.92 4.99
CA PRO A 10 -1.36 20.39 3.87
C PRO A 10 -2.71 20.93 4.34
N GLN A 11 -3.23 21.96 3.65
CA GLN A 11 -4.47 22.63 4.06
C GLN A 11 -5.65 21.66 4.15
N GLU A 12 -5.73 20.70 3.23
CA GLU A 12 -6.77 19.67 3.16
C GLU A 12 -6.77 18.72 4.36
N MET A 13 -5.64 18.65 5.09
CA MET A 13 -5.49 17.80 6.27
C MET A 13 -5.67 18.58 7.59
N ARG A 14 -5.80 19.90 7.54
CA ARG A 14 -5.98 20.75 8.74
C ARG A 14 -7.45 20.95 9.08
N THR A 15 -8.18 19.87 9.28
CA THR A 15 -9.62 19.87 9.57
C THR A 15 -9.90 19.36 10.99
N GLU A 16 -11.10 19.65 11.50
CA GLU A 16 -11.57 19.19 12.82
C GLU A 16 -11.61 17.67 12.90
N GLU A 17 -11.89 16.97 11.79
CA GLU A 17 -11.98 15.51 11.72
C GLU A 17 -10.60 14.87 11.81
N VAL A 18 -9.55 15.49 11.27
CA VAL A 18 -8.16 14.98 11.31
C VAL A 18 -7.49 15.26 12.66
N ARG A 19 -7.89 16.33 13.34
CA ARG A 19 -7.24 16.80 14.57
C ARG A 19 -7.11 15.73 15.66
N PRO A 20 -8.14 14.95 16.01
CA PRO A 20 -8.05 13.92 17.06
C PRO A 20 -6.99 12.85 16.77
N TYR A 21 -6.87 12.44 15.49
CA TYR A 21 -5.88 11.46 15.05
C TYR A 21 -4.46 12.03 15.13
N TYR A 22 -4.30 13.29 14.74
CA TYR A 22 -3.02 13.97 14.82
C TYR A 22 -2.54 14.08 16.28
N ASP A 23 -3.40 14.54 17.20
CA ASP A 23 -3.06 14.74 18.61
C ASP A 23 -2.71 13.40 19.29
N LEU A 24 -3.41 12.31 18.92
CA LEU A 24 -3.07 10.95 19.38
C LEU A 24 -1.68 10.53 18.92
N LEU A 25 -1.39 10.67 17.63
CA LEU A 25 -0.09 10.27 17.06
C LEU A 25 1.04 11.15 17.58
N ARG A 26 0.80 12.45 17.81
CA ARG A 26 1.78 13.38 18.37
C ARG A 26 2.24 12.97 19.76
N ARG A 27 1.36 12.40 20.58
CA ARG A 27 1.72 11.86 21.91
C ARG A 27 2.58 10.61 21.80
N LYS A 28 2.59 9.92 20.65
CA LYS A 28 3.31 8.64 20.41
C LYS A 28 4.52 8.79 19.48
N GLN A 29 5.16 9.97 19.43
CA GLN A 29 6.30 10.22 18.53
C GLN A 29 7.48 9.26 18.75
N GLY A 30 7.77 8.87 19.99
CA GLY A 30 8.77 7.87 20.28
C GLY A 30 8.48 6.51 19.61
N SER A 31 7.21 6.06 19.66
CA SER A 31 6.80 4.83 18.99
C SER A 31 6.87 4.95 17.47
N LEU A 32 6.58 6.14 16.90
CA LEU A 32 6.74 6.39 15.46
C LEU A 32 8.20 6.34 15.03
N LEU A 33 9.13 6.83 15.86
CA LEU A 33 10.56 6.73 15.60
C LEU A 33 11.04 5.28 15.67
N CYS A 34 10.64 4.52 16.69
CA CYS A 34 10.94 3.09 16.81
C CYS A 34 10.39 2.30 15.63
N LYS A 35 9.14 2.58 15.22
CA LYS A 35 8.55 2.01 14.00
C LYS A 35 9.43 2.25 12.78
N ARG A 36 9.88 3.49 12.56
CA ARG A 36 10.72 3.83 11.40
C ARG A 36 12.07 3.11 11.44
N LEU A 37 12.70 3.03 12.61
CA LEU A 37 13.95 2.29 12.78
C LEU A 37 13.75 0.81 12.45
N PHE A 38 12.67 0.20 12.95
CA PHE A 38 12.29 -1.17 12.61
C PHE A 38 12.07 -1.33 11.10
N ASP A 39 11.32 -0.42 10.44
CA ASP A 39 11.08 -0.44 9.00
C ASP A 39 12.41 -0.46 8.21
N ILE A 40 13.38 0.38 8.58
CA ILE A 40 14.68 0.44 7.92
C ILE A 40 15.46 -0.86 8.12
N LEU A 41 15.61 -1.31 9.36
CA LEU A 41 16.41 -2.50 9.68
C LEU A 41 15.80 -3.76 9.05
N ALA A 42 14.49 -3.96 9.23
CA ALA A 42 13.81 -5.13 8.69
C ALA A 42 13.78 -5.14 7.16
N SER A 43 13.54 -3.99 6.50
CA SER A 43 13.57 -3.93 5.04
C SER A 43 14.97 -4.18 4.47
N LEU A 44 16.02 -3.68 5.14
CA LEU A 44 17.41 -3.94 4.74
C LEU A 44 17.74 -5.44 4.83
N VAL A 45 17.44 -6.07 5.96
CA VAL A 45 17.65 -7.51 6.18
C VAL A 45 16.89 -8.33 5.13
N LEU A 46 15.59 -8.02 4.91
CA LEU A 46 14.79 -8.72 3.93
C LEU A 46 15.28 -8.51 2.49
N LEU A 47 15.76 -7.33 2.13
CA LEU A 47 16.35 -7.09 0.80
C LEU A 47 17.61 -7.93 0.58
N VAL A 48 18.47 -8.08 1.59
CA VAL A 48 19.64 -8.95 1.50
C VAL A 48 19.23 -10.41 1.37
N LEU A 49 18.34 -10.90 2.25
CA LEU A 49 17.88 -12.29 2.25
C LEU A 49 17.14 -12.67 0.96
N LEU A 50 16.32 -11.77 0.43
CA LEU A 50 15.52 -11.98 -0.78
C LEU A 50 16.26 -11.60 -2.06
N SER A 51 17.51 -11.12 -1.99
CA SER A 51 18.27 -10.73 -3.19
C SER A 51 18.38 -11.85 -4.26
N PRO A 52 18.56 -13.15 -3.93
CA PRO A 52 18.52 -14.21 -4.92
C PRO A 52 17.14 -14.33 -5.61
N VAL A 53 16.05 -14.15 -4.83
CA VAL A 53 14.68 -14.18 -5.37
C VAL A 53 14.47 -13.01 -6.33
N PHE A 54 14.92 -11.80 -5.96
CA PHE A 54 14.86 -10.62 -6.83
C PHE A 54 15.57 -10.89 -8.17
N LEU A 55 16.75 -11.52 -8.14
CA LEU A 55 17.50 -11.86 -9.36
C LEU A 55 16.74 -12.85 -10.23
N VAL A 56 16.23 -13.95 -9.65
CA VAL A 56 15.46 -14.97 -10.38
C VAL A 56 14.21 -14.34 -11.00
N LEU A 57 13.46 -13.55 -10.26
CA LEU A 57 12.27 -12.86 -10.78
C LEU A 57 12.63 -11.89 -11.90
N ALA A 58 13.72 -11.14 -11.76
CA ALA A 58 14.17 -10.20 -12.80
C ALA A 58 14.50 -10.91 -14.11
N ILE A 59 15.21 -12.03 -14.04
CA ILE A 59 15.55 -12.86 -15.20
C ILE A 59 14.26 -13.45 -15.81
N ALA A 60 13.40 -14.07 -15.02
CA ALA A 60 12.17 -14.69 -15.49
C ALA A 60 11.25 -13.68 -16.21
N ILE A 61 11.08 -12.47 -15.64
CA ILE A 61 10.27 -11.40 -16.23
C ILE A 61 10.86 -10.94 -17.57
N LYS A 62 12.20 -10.83 -17.66
CA LYS A 62 12.87 -10.41 -18.89
C LYS A 62 12.78 -11.43 -20.00
N LEU A 63 12.78 -12.73 -19.66
CA LEU A 63 12.61 -13.82 -20.62
C LEU A 63 11.16 -13.98 -21.10
N ASP A 64 10.17 -13.67 -20.23
CA ASP A 64 8.76 -13.84 -20.53
C ASP A 64 8.17 -12.69 -21.36
N SER A 65 8.66 -11.45 -21.18
CA SER A 65 8.11 -10.28 -21.88
C SER A 65 9.10 -9.11 -21.97
N HIS A 66 9.01 -8.32 -23.07
CA HIS A 66 9.80 -7.12 -23.24
C HIS A 66 9.39 -6.01 -22.25
N GLY A 67 10.38 -5.23 -21.79
CA GLY A 67 10.17 -4.05 -20.95
C GLY A 67 10.94 -4.08 -19.62
N PRO A 68 10.70 -3.13 -18.69
CA PRO A 68 11.40 -3.04 -17.41
C PRO A 68 11.00 -4.19 -16.47
N VAL A 69 11.88 -4.55 -15.52
CA VAL A 69 11.62 -5.56 -14.48
C VAL A 69 10.55 -5.05 -13.50
N PHE A 70 10.62 -3.77 -13.15
CA PHE A 70 9.68 -3.15 -12.22
C PHE A 70 8.62 -2.33 -12.95
N TYR A 71 7.39 -2.52 -12.55
CA TYR A 71 6.28 -1.62 -12.81
C TYR A 71 6.25 -0.52 -11.74
N ARG A 72 6.05 0.72 -12.17
CA ARG A 72 6.18 1.93 -11.33
C ARG A 72 4.94 2.80 -11.43
N GLN A 73 3.90 2.47 -10.68
CA GLN A 73 2.67 3.25 -10.64
C GLN A 73 2.76 4.40 -9.63
N VAL A 74 2.17 5.54 -9.98
CA VAL A 74 2.01 6.67 -9.07
C VAL A 74 0.97 6.33 -8.02
N ARG A 75 1.32 6.53 -6.76
CA ARG A 75 0.49 6.33 -5.58
C ARG A 75 0.67 7.48 -4.61
N VAL A 76 -0.27 7.62 -3.67
CA VAL A 76 -0.21 8.65 -2.63
C VAL A 76 0.25 8.05 -1.31
N THR A 77 1.09 8.78 -0.59
CA THR A 77 1.60 8.43 0.74
C THR A 77 1.42 9.58 1.71
N GLN A 78 2.16 9.57 2.81
CA GLN A 78 2.10 10.55 3.91
C GLN A 78 2.02 11.99 3.40
N TYR A 79 1.11 12.75 3.97
CA TYR A 79 0.82 14.17 3.67
C TYR A 79 0.39 14.42 2.21
N GLY A 80 -0.28 13.47 1.59
CA GLY A 80 -0.74 13.61 0.21
C GLY A 80 0.38 13.57 -0.84
N ARG A 81 1.62 13.24 -0.48
CA ARG A 81 2.73 13.20 -1.43
C ARG A 81 2.59 12.03 -2.39
N GLU A 82 2.82 12.27 -3.66
CA GLU A 82 2.94 11.23 -4.67
C GLU A 82 4.30 10.53 -4.60
N PHE A 83 4.28 9.22 -4.82
CA PHE A 83 5.48 8.42 -5.00
C PHE A 83 5.25 7.33 -6.04
N ARG A 84 6.32 6.70 -6.52
CA ARG A 84 6.22 5.56 -7.44
C ARG A 84 6.47 4.27 -6.68
N ILE A 85 5.41 3.44 -6.57
CA ILE A 85 5.50 2.13 -5.94
C ILE A 85 6.37 1.19 -6.78
N PHE A 86 7.22 0.38 -6.15
CA PHE A 86 7.95 -0.69 -6.81
C PHE A 86 7.14 -1.99 -6.77
N LYS A 87 6.71 -2.47 -7.92
CA LYS A 87 6.16 -3.83 -8.08
C LYS A 87 6.91 -4.56 -9.17
N PHE A 88 7.11 -5.87 -9.03
CA PHE A 88 7.55 -6.66 -10.17
C PHE A 88 6.48 -6.64 -11.25
N ARG A 89 6.91 -6.51 -12.50
CA ARG A 89 5.98 -6.47 -13.63
C ARG A 89 5.37 -7.86 -13.87
N THR A 90 4.05 -7.92 -13.83
CA THR A 90 3.25 -9.13 -14.04
C THR A 90 2.34 -9.04 -15.25
N MET A 91 2.33 -7.89 -15.92
CA MET A 91 1.51 -7.61 -17.10
C MET A 91 2.40 -7.19 -18.28
N VAL A 92 1.85 -7.27 -19.48
CA VAL A 92 2.47 -6.75 -20.70
C VAL A 92 2.76 -5.26 -20.57
N GLN A 93 3.71 -4.75 -21.37
CA GLN A 93 4.08 -3.35 -21.33
C GLN A 93 2.89 -2.46 -21.70
N ASN A 94 2.71 -1.34 -20.98
CA ASN A 94 1.60 -0.38 -21.16
C ASN A 94 0.19 -0.97 -20.89
N ALA A 95 0.08 -2.03 -20.11
CA ALA A 95 -1.20 -2.64 -19.73
C ALA A 95 -2.17 -1.64 -19.06
N ASP A 96 -1.64 -0.63 -18.38
CA ASP A 96 -2.39 0.47 -17.73
C ASP A 96 -3.07 1.43 -18.71
N ARG A 97 -2.67 1.39 -20.00
CA ARG A 97 -3.30 2.15 -21.09
C ARG A 97 -4.36 1.35 -21.85
N ILE A 98 -4.48 0.06 -21.60
CA ILE A 98 -5.33 -0.89 -22.35
C ILE A 98 -6.53 -1.33 -21.49
N GLY A 99 -7.07 -0.51 -20.62
CA GLY A 99 -8.22 -0.85 -19.80
C GLY A 99 -8.20 -0.28 -18.39
N SER A 100 -9.03 -0.83 -17.50
CA SER A 100 -9.13 -0.37 -16.11
C SER A 100 -7.80 -0.50 -15.34
N GLN A 101 -7.60 0.41 -14.38
CA GLN A 101 -6.47 0.33 -13.44
C GLN A 101 -6.68 -0.75 -12.36
N VAL A 102 -7.89 -1.25 -12.22
CA VAL A 102 -8.23 -2.40 -11.38
C VAL A 102 -8.08 -3.67 -12.21
N THR A 103 -7.42 -4.68 -11.65
CA THR A 103 -7.28 -5.99 -12.30
C THR A 103 -8.46 -6.87 -11.92
N VAL A 104 -9.11 -7.45 -12.92
CA VAL A 104 -10.18 -8.42 -12.75
C VAL A 104 -9.68 -9.86 -12.90
N SER A 105 -10.48 -10.83 -12.50
CA SER A 105 -10.17 -12.25 -12.67
C SER A 105 -10.00 -12.60 -14.15
N GLY A 106 -8.96 -13.37 -14.50
CA GLY A 106 -8.73 -13.78 -15.89
C GLY A 106 -8.20 -12.70 -16.84
N ASP A 107 -7.71 -11.57 -16.32
CA ASP A 107 -7.18 -10.46 -17.12
C ASP A 107 -6.11 -10.94 -18.12
N SER A 108 -6.40 -10.79 -19.42
CA SER A 108 -5.53 -11.24 -20.53
C SER A 108 -4.21 -10.50 -20.63
N ARG A 109 -4.07 -9.36 -19.95
CA ARG A 109 -2.82 -8.58 -19.90
C ARG A 109 -1.75 -9.22 -19.02
N ILE A 110 -2.12 -10.20 -18.17
CA ILE A 110 -1.19 -10.86 -17.25
C ILE A 110 -0.32 -11.86 -18.05
N THR A 111 1.01 -11.74 -17.92
CA THR A 111 1.97 -12.63 -18.57
C THR A 111 1.99 -14.03 -17.91
N ARG A 112 2.62 -15.03 -18.55
CA ARG A 112 2.72 -16.40 -17.98
C ARG A 112 3.45 -16.41 -16.65
N VAL A 113 4.63 -15.81 -16.59
CA VAL A 113 5.42 -15.63 -15.36
C VAL A 113 4.65 -14.74 -14.37
N GLY A 114 3.97 -13.71 -14.87
CA GLY A 114 3.15 -12.81 -14.08
C GLY A 114 2.04 -13.52 -13.29
N LYS A 115 1.41 -14.56 -13.84
CA LYS A 115 0.41 -15.36 -13.12
C LYS A 115 1.01 -16.05 -11.89
N VAL A 116 2.19 -16.66 -12.03
CA VAL A 116 2.89 -17.31 -10.91
C VAL A 116 3.33 -16.30 -9.87
N ILE A 117 3.92 -15.17 -10.29
CA ILE A 117 4.37 -14.12 -9.39
C ILE A 117 3.20 -13.58 -8.54
N ARG A 118 2.03 -13.36 -9.16
CA ARG A 118 0.83 -12.84 -8.48
C ARG A 118 0.20 -13.85 -7.54
N SER A 119 0.11 -15.12 -7.93
CA SER A 119 -0.46 -16.19 -7.07
C SER A 119 0.33 -16.36 -5.77
N CYS A 120 1.66 -16.10 -5.81
CA CYS A 120 2.53 -16.13 -4.65
C CYS A 120 2.71 -14.74 -3.99
N ARG A 121 2.03 -13.69 -4.47
CA ARG A 121 2.18 -12.29 -4.04
C ARG A 121 3.62 -11.76 -4.06
N LEU A 122 4.48 -12.36 -4.89
CA LEU A 122 5.88 -11.96 -5.03
C LEU A 122 6.05 -10.63 -5.80
N ASP A 123 5.02 -10.17 -6.51
CA ASP A 123 5.04 -8.88 -7.18
C ASP A 123 5.22 -7.71 -6.21
N GLU A 124 4.79 -7.86 -4.98
CA GLU A 124 4.81 -6.79 -3.98
C GLU A 124 6.11 -6.73 -3.15
N ILE A 125 7.01 -7.73 -3.21
CA ILE A 125 8.27 -7.68 -2.44
C ILE A 125 9.19 -6.52 -2.88
N GLY A 126 9.03 -5.99 -4.10
CA GLY A 126 9.69 -4.77 -4.55
C GLY A 126 9.38 -3.54 -3.69
N GLN A 127 8.25 -3.52 -2.97
CA GLN A 127 7.86 -2.44 -2.05
C GLN A 127 8.84 -2.30 -0.86
N LEU A 128 9.68 -3.31 -0.57
CA LEU A 128 10.76 -3.19 0.42
C LEU A 128 11.70 -2.01 0.10
N LEU A 129 11.91 -1.69 -1.19
CA LEU A 129 12.67 -0.52 -1.62
C LEU A 129 11.95 0.79 -1.23
N ASN A 130 10.61 0.81 -1.29
CA ASN A 130 9.81 1.94 -0.84
C ASN A 130 9.84 2.09 0.68
N VAL A 131 9.82 0.98 1.42
CA VAL A 131 9.93 0.98 2.89
C VAL A 131 11.29 1.51 3.31
N LEU A 132 12.37 1.00 2.74
CA LEU A 132 13.72 1.47 3.00
C LEU A 132 13.87 2.96 2.70
N GLY A 133 13.35 3.41 1.55
CA GLY A 133 13.37 4.82 1.11
C GLY A 133 12.42 5.75 1.88
N GLY A 134 11.52 5.23 2.74
CA GLY A 134 10.62 6.00 3.60
C GLY A 134 9.35 6.51 2.92
N SER A 135 9.06 6.14 1.69
CA SER A 135 7.77 6.41 1.06
C SER A 135 6.67 5.44 1.52
N MET A 136 7.07 4.29 2.09
CA MET A 136 6.17 3.32 2.71
C MET A 136 6.70 2.84 4.07
N SER A 137 5.86 2.11 4.78
CA SER A 137 6.12 1.36 6.02
C SER A 137 5.62 -0.08 5.83
N PHE A 138 6.00 -1.02 6.69
CA PHE A 138 5.41 -2.36 6.65
C PHE A 138 3.91 -2.32 6.93
N VAL A 139 3.50 -1.62 7.97
CA VAL A 139 2.08 -1.48 8.35
C VAL A 139 1.62 -0.05 8.17
N GLY A 140 0.48 0.13 7.52
CA GLY A 140 -0.14 1.44 7.25
C GLY A 140 -1.24 1.30 6.22
N THR A 141 -1.95 2.38 5.94
CA THR A 141 -2.99 2.39 4.89
C THR A 141 -2.38 2.03 3.53
N ARG A 142 -2.98 1.06 2.83
CA ARG A 142 -2.53 0.70 1.47
C ARG A 142 -2.59 1.94 0.58
N PRO A 143 -1.52 2.22 -0.20
CA PRO A 143 -1.46 3.45 -0.99
C PRO A 143 -2.46 3.42 -2.15
N GLU A 144 -3.32 4.42 -2.22
CA GLU A 144 -4.29 4.59 -3.30
C GLU A 144 -3.72 5.43 -4.44
N VAL A 145 -4.34 5.33 -5.62
CA VAL A 145 -4.05 6.22 -6.76
C VAL A 145 -4.61 7.61 -6.50
N PRO A 146 -4.02 8.68 -7.08
CA PRO A 146 -4.47 10.06 -6.83
C PRO A 146 -5.97 10.27 -7.06
N LYS A 147 -6.57 9.61 -8.07
CA LYS A 147 -8.00 9.76 -8.39
C LYS A 147 -8.92 9.28 -7.25
N TYR A 148 -8.53 8.26 -6.48
CA TYR A 148 -9.32 7.80 -5.33
C TYR A 148 -9.06 8.63 -4.09
N VAL A 149 -7.82 9.12 -3.90
CA VAL A 149 -7.52 10.05 -2.81
C VAL A 149 -8.29 11.36 -2.96
N ALA A 150 -8.51 11.84 -4.17
CA ALA A 150 -9.35 13.01 -4.45
C ALA A 150 -10.83 12.82 -4.03
N ARG A 151 -11.26 11.58 -3.77
CA ARG A 151 -12.61 11.24 -3.27
C ARG A 151 -12.65 10.98 -1.77
N TYR A 152 -11.55 11.21 -1.05
CA TYR A 152 -11.52 11.03 0.40
C TYR A 152 -12.39 12.07 1.11
N THR A 153 -13.11 11.61 2.12
CA THR A 153 -13.78 12.52 3.06
C THR A 153 -12.73 13.21 3.95
N PRO A 154 -13.07 14.33 4.61
CA PRO A 154 -12.17 15.00 5.54
C PRO A 154 -11.56 14.04 6.59
N GLU A 155 -12.37 13.13 7.16
CA GLU A 155 -11.87 12.16 8.14
C GLU A 155 -10.90 11.13 7.51
N MET A 156 -11.15 10.66 6.29
CA MET A 156 -10.27 9.74 5.58
C MET A 156 -8.87 10.32 5.37
N MET A 157 -8.73 11.64 5.27
CA MET A 157 -7.44 12.32 5.16
C MET A 157 -6.52 12.04 6.36
N ALA A 158 -7.07 11.68 7.52
CA ALA A 158 -6.26 11.28 8.68
C ALA A 158 -5.39 10.04 8.39
N THR A 159 -5.79 9.17 7.45
CA THR A 159 -4.97 8.02 7.06
C THR A 159 -3.64 8.43 6.40
N LEU A 160 -3.57 9.64 5.88
CA LEU A 160 -2.36 10.22 5.28
C LEU A 160 -1.43 10.90 6.32
N LEU A 161 -1.74 10.85 7.62
CA LEU A 161 -0.82 11.30 8.68
C LEU A 161 0.40 10.37 8.81
N LEU A 162 0.30 9.13 8.36
CA LEU A 162 1.36 8.12 8.39
C LEU A 162 1.77 7.71 6.97
N PRO A 163 2.98 7.15 6.78
CA PRO A 163 3.36 6.56 5.51
C PRO A 163 2.42 5.44 5.11
N ALA A 164 2.20 5.30 3.81
CA ALA A 164 1.45 4.16 3.25
C ALA A 164 2.07 2.82 3.66
N GLY A 165 1.25 1.80 3.86
CA GLY A 165 1.69 0.46 4.29
C GLY A 165 1.77 -0.56 3.15
N VAL A 166 2.64 -1.55 3.31
CA VAL A 166 2.63 -2.78 2.52
C VAL A 166 1.40 -3.60 2.91
N THR A 167 1.09 -3.64 4.20
CA THR A 167 -0.10 -4.32 4.75
C THR A 167 -0.86 -3.44 5.74
N SER A 168 -2.10 -3.84 6.02
CA SER A 168 -3.00 -3.23 7.01
C SER A 168 -4.11 -4.21 7.41
N GLU A 169 -4.83 -3.96 8.50
CA GLU A 169 -6.05 -4.70 8.83
C GLU A 169 -7.08 -4.64 7.70
N ALA A 170 -7.19 -3.50 7.01
CA ALA A 170 -8.04 -3.38 5.84
C ALA A 170 -7.59 -4.33 4.70
N SER A 171 -6.29 -4.43 4.43
CA SER A 171 -5.76 -5.34 3.39
C SER A 171 -6.02 -6.82 3.71
N ILE A 172 -5.99 -7.19 4.99
CA ILE A 172 -6.29 -8.55 5.45
C ILE A 172 -7.78 -8.87 5.27
N ARG A 173 -8.66 -7.93 5.64
CA ARG A 173 -10.13 -8.10 5.59
C ARG A 173 -10.68 -8.07 4.17
N TYR A 174 -10.09 -7.27 3.31
CA TYR A 174 -10.49 -7.09 1.91
C TYR A 174 -9.55 -7.80 0.94
N LYS A 175 -8.98 -8.97 1.34
CA LYS A 175 -8.06 -9.74 0.48
C LYS A 175 -8.72 -10.20 -0.83
N ASP A 176 -10.03 -10.42 -0.81
CA ASP A 176 -10.84 -10.91 -1.93
C ASP A 176 -11.66 -9.78 -2.58
N GLU A 177 -11.22 -8.50 -2.47
CA GLU A 177 -11.96 -7.34 -3.01
C GLU A 177 -12.19 -7.42 -4.52
N ALA A 178 -11.33 -8.12 -5.27
CA ALA A 178 -11.51 -8.32 -6.70
C ALA A 178 -12.82 -9.05 -7.02
N GLU A 179 -13.22 -10.04 -6.20
CA GLU A 179 -14.48 -10.77 -6.38
C GLU A 179 -15.71 -9.89 -6.15
N LEU A 180 -15.60 -8.89 -5.26
CA LEU A 180 -16.66 -7.91 -5.02
C LEU A 180 -16.83 -6.97 -6.22
N LEU A 181 -15.74 -6.69 -6.93
CA LEU A 181 -15.70 -5.77 -8.06
C LEU A 181 -15.98 -6.45 -9.41
N ASP A 182 -15.77 -7.77 -9.53
CA ASP A 182 -16.01 -8.53 -10.78
C ASP A 182 -17.48 -8.45 -11.26
N LYS A 183 -18.41 -8.17 -10.35
CA LYS A 183 -19.86 -8.07 -10.64
C LYS A 183 -20.35 -6.62 -10.84
N ALA A 184 -19.46 -5.65 -10.74
CA ALA A 184 -19.82 -4.24 -10.78
C ALA A 184 -19.93 -3.75 -12.23
N GLU A 185 -21.01 -3.03 -12.55
CA GLU A 185 -21.17 -2.35 -13.85
C GLU A 185 -20.15 -1.20 -14.00
N ASP A 186 -19.95 -0.42 -12.92
CA ASP A 186 -18.90 0.60 -12.81
C ASP A 186 -17.99 0.24 -11.64
N VAL A 187 -16.82 -0.31 -11.97
CA VAL A 187 -15.81 -0.76 -11.01
C VAL A 187 -15.29 0.39 -10.16
N ASP A 188 -15.05 1.56 -10.75
CA ASP A 188 -14.48 2.72 -10.06
C ASP A 188 -15.48 3.31 -9.07
N GLU A 189 -16.74 3.49 -9.47
CA GLU A 189 -17.77 4.06 -8.60
C GLU A 189 -18.14 3.07 -7.47
N THR A 190 -18.25 1.77 -7.79
CA THR A 190 -18.48 0.72 -6.79
C THR A 190 -17.33 0.68 -5.76
N TYR A 191 -16.08 0.79 -6.23
CA TYR A 191 -14.94 0.87 -5.33
C TYR A 191 -15.05 2.06 -4.36
N VAL A 192 -15.33 3.25 -4.89
CA VAL A 192 -15.39 4.49 -4.09
C VAL A 192 -16.56 4.48 -3.11
N GLN A 193 -17.73 3.96 -3.51
CA GLN A 193 -18.94 4.03 -2.67
C GLN A 193 -19.06 2.87 -1.69
N GLN A 194 -18.57 1.67 -2.03
CA GLN A 194 -18.81 0.47 -1.23
C GLN A 194 -17.55 -0.08 -0.56
N VAL A 195 -16.41 -0.11 -1.28
CA VAL A 195 -15.19 -0.75 -0.77
C VAL A 195 -14.33 0.22 0.02
N LEU A 196 -14.10 1.41 -0.53
CA LEU A 196 -13.22 2.41 0.07
C LEU A 196 -13.66 2.84 1.48
N PRO A 197 -14.94 3.16 1.76
CA PRO A 197 -15.38 3.56 3.10
C PRO A 197 -15.12 2.46 4.14
N GLY A 198 -15.43 1.22 3.80
CA GLY A 198 -15.19 0.08 4.69
C GLY A 198 -13.70 -0.13 5.00
N LYS A 199 -12.83 -0.06 3.98
CA LYS A 199 -11.36 -0.11 4.17
C LYS A 199 -10.87 1.03 5.05
N MET A 200 -11.38 2.25 4.84
CA MET A 200 -10.99 3.43 5.61
C MET A 200 -11.43 3.36 7.08
N ALA A 201 -12.57 2.76 7.38
CA ALA A 201 -12.98 2.52 8.76
C ALA A 201 -11.94 1.68 9.53
N TYR A 202 -11.41 0.60 8.92
CA TYR A 202 -10.34 -0.22 9.52
C TYR A 202 -9.02 0.56 9.64
N ASN A 203 -8.65 1.35 8.64
CA ASN A 203 -7.43 2.14 8.67
C ASN A 203 -7.48 3.24 9.74
N LEU A 204 -8.61 3.94 9.88
CA LEU A 204 -8.83 4.94 10.92
C LEU A 204 -8.82 4.31 12.32
N ALA A 205 -9.46 3.14 12.49
CA ALA A 205 -9.41 2.37 13.73
C ALA A 205 -7.97 1.98 14.08
N SER A 206 -7.16 1.57 13.10
CA SER A 206 -5.75 1.24 13.31
C SER A 206 -4.94 2.44 13.81
N ILE A 207 -5.23 3.67 13.34
CA ILE A 207 -4.58 4.87 13.85
C ILE A 207 -5.02 5.16 15.29
N ARG A 208 -6.31 5.03 15.62
CA ARG A 208 -6.82 5.22 17.00
C ARG A 208 -6.14 4.28 17.99
N HIS A 209 -5.87 3.04 17.58
CA HIS A 209 -5.21 2.02 18.39
C HIS A 209 -3.70 1.87 18.09
N PHE A 210 -3.09 2.90 17.48
CA PHE A 210 -1.69 2.82 17.08
C PHE A 210 -0.77 2.42 18.25
N GLY A 211 0.11 1.44 17.99
CA GLY A 211 1.10 0.97 18.94
C GLY A 211 1.98 -0.12 18.32
N LEU A 212 3.25 -0.21 18.73
CA LEU A 212 4.21 -1.16 18.16
C LEU A 212 3.74 -2.63 18.26
N GLY A 213 3.10 -3.01 19.37
CA GLY A 213 2.53 -4.36 19.53
C GLY A 213 1.42 -4.64 18.51
N GLN A 214 0.54 -3.67 18.24
CA GLN A 214 -0.52 -3.79 17.24
C GLN A 214 0.07 -3.93 15.83
N GLU A 215 1.13 -3.18 15.53
CA GLU A 215 1.84 -3.26 14.25
C GLU A 215 2.43 -4.67 14.02
N LEU A 216 3.12 -5.22 15.02
CA LEU A 216 3.66 -6.58 14.98
C LEU A 216 2.54 -7.62 14.80
N LEU A 217 1.44 -7.46 15.53
CA LEU A 217 0.28 -8.35 15.40
C LEU A 217 -0.31 -8.31 13.99
N THR A 218 -0.45 -7.12 13.39
CA THR A 218 -0.93 -6.97 12.01
C THR A 218 0.02 -7.65 11.01
N MET A 219 1.33 -7.54 11.19
CA MET A 219 2.30 -8.26 10.35
C MET A 219 2.16 -9.79 10.46
N LEU A 220 2.04 -10.32 11.68
CA LEU A 220 1.82 -11.76 11.91
C LEU A 220 0.50 -12.24 11.29
N ARG A 221 -0.59 -11.48 11.45
CA ARG A 221 -1.88 -11.79 10.80
C ARG A 221 -1.79 -11.76 9.28
N THR A 222 -1.00 -10.87 8.72
CA THR A 222 -0.77 -10.82 7.26
C THR A 222 -0.12 -12.11 6.77
N VAL A 223 0.95 -12.55 7.45
CA VAL A 223 1.61 -13.82 7.10
C VAL A 223 0.60 -14.97 7.12
N LYS A 224 -0.20 -15.08 8.19
CA LYS A 224 -1.25 -16.12 8.30
C LYS A 224 -2.34 -16.00 7.21
N ALA A 225 -2.65 -14.80 6.73
CA ALA A 225 -3.70 -14.59 5.73
C ALA A 225 -3.22 -14.89 4.29
N VAL A 226 -1.89 -14.92 4.07
CA VAL A 226 -1.25 -15.19 2.77
C VAL A 226 -0.85 -16.65 2.62
N LEU A 227 -0.54 -17.34 3.75
CA LEU A 227 -0.26 -18.78 3.80
C LEU A 227 -1.56 -19.58 3.82
#